data_2dc8df7af4bbeee08fe3f577a8387e90
#
_entry.id   2dc8df7af4bbeee08fe3f577a8387e90
#
_cell.length_a   1.000
_cell.length_b   1.000
_cell.length_c   1.000
_cell.angle_alpha   90.00
_cell.angle_beta   90.00
_cell.angle_gamma   90.00
#
_symmetry.space_group_name_H-M   'P 1'
#
loop_
_entity.id
_entity.type
_entity.pdbx_description
1 polymer ?
#
loop_
_entity_poly.entity_id
_entity_poly.type
_entity_poly.pdbx_seq_one_letter_code
_entity_poly.pdbx_strand_id
1 'polypeptide(L)'
;MVAIGNELLSGKVRDENLTYLAAELRPLGVDLKLALVVGDEPQEIVDAIHYAAARAEVVITTGGVGPTHDDVTLAAVGQAFGQELKPVPSLVEAIKAHYGERTNEALLSMALAPEGVELIQPVPFFLPIFRVEQVYVFPGDPQALKLLFNGWKQAL
;
A
#
# COMPACT_ATOMS: atom_id res chain seq x y z
N MET A 1 7.84 -7.89 -3.29
CA MET A 1 7.48 -6.81 -2.33
C MET A 1 8.27 -5.56 -2.62
N VAL A 2 7.66 -4.37 -2.47
CA VAL A 2 8.32 -3.05 -2.53
C VAL A 2 8.00 -2.32 -1.23
N ALA A 3 8.98 -2.09 -0.37
CA ALA A 3 8.86 -1.28 0.84
C ALA A 3 9.23 0.17 0.50
N ILE A 4 8.37 1.10 0.86
CA ILE A 4 8.45 2.51 0.47
C ILE A 4 8.57 3.35 1.73
N GLY A 5 9.60 4.17 1.82
CA GLY A 5 9.83 5.09 2.93
C GLY A 5 11.29 5.49 3.09
N ASN A 6 11.53 6.79 3.11
CA ASN A 6 12.85 7.38 3.39
C ASN A 6 13.38 6.99 4.78
N GLU A 7 12.49 6.74 5.75
CA GLU A 7 12.86 6.29 7.10
C GLU A 7 13.49 4.90 7.12
N LEU A 8 13.13 4.03 6.15
CA LEU A 8 13.73 2.71 5.99
C LEU A 8 15.17 2.84 5.47
N LEU A 9 15.38 3.67 4.43
CA LEU A 9 16.68 3.89 3.83
C LEU A 9 17.65 4.63 4.76
N SER A 10 17.13 5.54 5.58
CA SER A 10 17.94 6.26 6.57
C SER A 10 18.27 5.44 7.83
N GLY A 11 17.68 4.26 7.97
CA GLY A 11 17.85 3.42 9.15
C GLY A 11 17.14 3.92 10.42
N LYS A 12 16.27 4.94 10.31
CA LYS A 12 15.45 5.43 11.43
C LYS A 12 14.42 4.40 11.87
N VAL A 13 13.89 3.64 10.93
CA VAL A 13 12.91 2.58 11.16
C VAL A 13 13.44 1.28 10.59
N ARG A 14 13.27 0.20 11.36
CA ARG A 14 13.55 -1.15 10.87
C ARG A 14 12.32 -1.70 10.16
N ASP A 15 12.48 -2.23 8.95
CA ASP A 15 11.39 -2.89 8.24
C ASP A 15 11.00 -4.20 8.93
N GLU A 16 9.83 -4.21 9.59
CA GLU A 16 9.22 -5.41 10.14
C GLU A 16 8.30 -6.11 9.14
N ASN A 17 7.80 -5.38 8.14
CA ASN A 17 6.81 -5.87 7.20
C ASN A 17 7.37 -6.95 6.28
N LEU A 18 8.61 -6.78 5.80
CA LEU A 18 9.27 -7.77 4.98
C LEU A 18 9.44 -9.10 5.73
N THR A 19 9.95 -9.04 6.95
CA THR A 19 10.16 -10.24 7.77
C THR A 19 8.84 -10.95 8.05
N TYR A 20 7.79 -10.20 8.36
CA TYR A 20 6.47 -10.74 8.61
C TYR A 20 5.87 -11.40 7.35
N LEU A 21 5.85 -10.67 6.22
CA LEU A 21 5.28 -11.20 4.98
C LEU A 21 6.04 -12.44 4.48
N ALA A 22 7.36 -12.46 4.56
CA ALA A 22 8.16 -13.62 4.18
C ALA A 22 7.81 -14.86 5.01
N ALA A 23 7.59 -14.68 6.32
CA ALA A 23 7.20 -15.76 7.22
C ALA A 23 5.78 -16.27 6.94
N GLU A 24 4.84 -15.37 6.63
CA GLU A 24 3.43 -15.71 6.41
C GLU A 24 3.13 -16.28 5.01
N LEU A 25 3.85 -15.84 3.99
CA LEU A 25 3.68 -16.31 2.60
C LEU A 25 4.18 -17.74 2.40
N ARG A 26 5.28 -18.10 3.05
CA ARG A 26 5.92 -19.42 2.89
C ARG A 26 5.01 -20.61 3.21
N PRO A 27 4.27 -20.64 4.33
CA PRO A 27 3.32 -21.73 4.63
C PRO A 27 2.17 -21.83 3.63
N LEU A 28 1.87 -20.73 2.93
CA LEU A 28 0.82 -20.69 1.88
C LEU A 28 1.32 -21.21 0.53
N GLY A 29 2.60 -21.61 0.43
CA GLY A 29 3.23 -22.04 -0.81
C GLY A 29 3.59 -20.89 -1.75
N VAL A 30 3.62 -19.66 -1.27
CA VAL A 30 3.94 -18.45 -2.03
C VAL A 30 5.39 -18.05 -1.78
N ASP A 31 6.18 -18.03 -2.83
CA ASP A 31 7.59 -17.61 -2.78
C ASP A 31 7.73 -16.08 -2.88
N LEU A 32 8.29 -15.46 -1.86
CA LEU A 32 8.72 -14.07 -1.95
C LEU A 32 10.03 -13.99 -2.76
N LYS A 33 9.90 -13.78 -4.07
CA LYS A 33 11.04 -13.81 -5.02
C LYS A 33 11.92 -12.57 -4.97
N LEU A 34 11.36 -11.43 -4.54
CA LEU A 34 12.02 -10.13 -4.64
C LEU A 34 11.56 -9.21 -3.52
N ALA A 35 12.49 -8.52 -2.91
CA ALA A 35 12.22 -7.41 -2.00
C ALA A 35 13.05 -6.20 -2.41
N LEU A 36 12.39 -5.07 -2.62
CA LEU A 36 13.00 -3.77 -2.90
C LEU A 36 12.66 -2.81 -1.78
N VAL A 37 13.58 -1.91 -1.46
CA VAL A 37 13.35 -0.77 -0.57
C VAL A 37 13.66 0.48 -1.37
N VAL A 38 12.70 1.40 -1.44
CA VAL A 38 12.82 2.67 -2.17
C VAL A 38 12.38 3.84 -1.29
N GLY A 39 12.84 5.05 -1.62
CA GLY A 39 12.40 6.27 -0.97
C GLY A 39 11.01 6.73 -1.42
N ASP A 40 10.59 7.88 -0.90
CA ASP A 40 9.28 8.49 -1.20
C ASP A 40 9.31 9.34 -2.49
N GLU A 41 10.18 9.00 -3.43
CA GLU A 41 10.27 9.65 -4.74
C GLU A 41 9.36 8.93 -5.75
N PRO A 42 8.36 9.62 -6.34
CA PRO A 42 7.37 8.98 -7.22
C PRO A 42 7.99 8.16 -8.35
N GLN A 43 9.04 8.65 -9.01
CA GLN A 43 9.65 7.94 -10.13
C GLN A 43 10.39 6.67 -9.67
N GLU A 44 11.06 6.69 -8.52
CA GLU A 44 11.71 5.50 -7.96
C GLU A 44 10.68 4.42 -7.60
N ILE A 45 9.51 4.83 -7.09
CA ILE A 45 8.41 3.91 -6.79
C ILE A 45 7.86 3.30 -8.08
N VAL A 46 7.63 4.11 -9.12
CA VAL A 46 7.17 3.64 -10.43
C VAL A 46 8.13 2.61 -11.03
N ASP A 47 9.43 2.92 -11.02
CA ASP A 47 10.46 2.03 -11.56
C ASP A 47 10.54 0.71 -10.77
N ALA A 48 10.43 0.77 -9.45
CA ALA A 48 10.41 -0.41 -8.58
C ALA A 48 9.16 -1.27 -8.84
N ILE A 49 7.99 -0.65 -9.03
CA ILE A 49 6.74 -1.35 -9.38
C ILE A 49 6.89 -2.06 -10.72
N HIS A 50 7.36 -1.38 -11.76
CA HIS A 50 7.57 -1.99 -13.08
C HIS A 50 8.58 -3.13 -13.01
N TYR A 51 9.69 -2.94 -12.29
CA TYR A 51 10.70 -3.97 -12.11
C TYR A 51 10.15 -5.23 -11.42
N ALA A 52 9.35 -5.03 -10.36
CA ALA A 52 8.74 -6.13 -9.62
C ALA A 52 7.64 -6.81 -10.44
N ALA A 53 6.76 -6.05 -11.11
CA ALA A 53 5.65 -6.55 -11.90
C ALA A 53 6.10 -7.40 -13.11
N ALA A 54 7.27 -7.09 -13.67
CA ALA A 54 7.86 -7.90 -14.76
C ALA A 54 8.40 -9.27 -14.26
N ARG A 55 8.45 -9.53 -12.94
CA ARG A 55 9.10 -10.70 -12.34
C ARG A 55 8.21 -11.52 -11.41
N ALA A 56 7.06 -11.00 -11.06
CA ALA A 56 6.13 -11.64 -10.13
C ALA A 56 4.68 -11.41 -10.56
N GLU A 57 3.83 -12.39 -10.32
CA GLU A 57 2.40 -12.32 -10.59
C GLU A 57 1.66 -11.40 -9.61
N VAL A 58 2.20 -11.25 -8.40
CA VAL A 58 1.67 -10.40 -7.34
C VAL A 58 2.79 -9.49 -6.83
N VAL A 59 2.51 -8.21 -6.75
CA VAL A 59 3.38 -7.21 -6.13
C VAL A 59 2.68 -6.65 -4.90
N ILE A 60 3.31 -6.75 -3.75
CA ILE A 60 2.84 -6.12 -2.50
C ILE A 60 3.70 -4.89 -2.27
N THR A 61 3.09 -3.72 -2.13
CA THR A 61 3.76 -2.51 -1.66
C THR A 61 3.38 -2.22 -0.22
N THR A 62 4.28 -1.63 0.56
CA THR A 62 4.04 -1.20 1.94
C THR A 62 4.58 0.19 2.17
N GLY A 63 3.79 1.05 2.80
CA GLY A 63 4.15 2.44 3.09
C GLY A 63 3.61 3.46 2.11
N GLY A 64 3.71 4.73 2.48
CA GLY A 64 3.35 5.88 1.65
C GLY A 64 1.86 6.01 1.31
N VAL A 65 0.96 5.62 2.23
CA VAL A 65 -0.51 5.73 2.06
C VAL A 65 -1.19 6.55 3.17
N GLY A 66 -0.43 7.28 3.94
CA GLY A 66 -0.94 8.17 4.99
C GLY A 66 -1.33 9.55 4.48
N PRO A 67 -1.56 10.50 5.40
CA PRO A 67 -2.06 11.84 5.09
C PRO A 67 -0.94 12.88 4.90
N THR A 68 0.33 12.49 4.87
CA THR A 68 1.44 13.43 4.73
C THR A 68 1.80 13.66 3.27
N HIS A 69 2.55 14.72 3.00
CA HIS A 69 2.98 15.06 1.63
C HIS A 69 3.95 14.03 1.02
N ASP A 70 4.60 13.22 1.88
CA ASP A 70 5.50 12.15 1.46
C ASP A 70 4.74 10.84 1.14
N ASP A 71 3.43 10.78 1.44
CA ASP A 71 2.59 9.62 1.14
C ASP A 71 2.15 9.64 -0.33
N VAL A 72 3.02 9.20 -1.22
CA VAL A 72 2.87 9.29 -2.68
C VAL A 72 2.65 7.94 -3.37
N THR A 73 2.51 6.86 -2.61
CA THR A 73 2.45 5.49 -3.17
C THR A 73 1.28 5.30 -4.12
N LEU A 74 0.05 5.72 -3.76
CA LEU A 74 -1.11 5.57 -4.65
C LEU A 74 -0.97 6.41 -5.93
N ALA A 75 -0.37 7.59 -5.85
CA ALA A 75 -0.08 8.41 -7.02
C ALA A 75 0.94 7.74 -7.94
N ALA A 76 2.01 7.17 -7.39
CA ALA A 76 3.02 6.45 -8.15
C ALA A 76 2.46 5.17 -8.78
N VAL A 77 1.60 4.43 -8.06
CA VAL A 77 0.89 3.27 -8.63
C VAL A 77 0.00 3.69 -9.79
N GLY A 78 -0.78 4.76 -9.65
CA GLY A 78 -1.57 5.32 -10.74
C GLY A 78 -0.71 5.68 -11.94
N GLN A 79 0.41 6.38 -11.73
CA GLN A 79 1.35 6.75 -12.78
C GLN A 79 1.94 5.51 -13.49
N ALA A 80 2.30 4.47 -12.75
CA ALA A 80 2.86 3.23 -13.30
C ALA A 80 1.91 2.55 -14.31
N PHE A 81 0.59 2.72 -14.13
CA PHE A 81 -0.43 2.11 -14.99
C PHE A 81 -1.23 3.13 -15.82
N GLY A 82 -0.79 4.40 -15.88
CA GLY A 82 -1.45 5.44 -16.66
C GLY A 82 -2.84 5.81 -16.16
N GLN A 83 -3.09 5.68 -14.86
CA GLN A 83 -4.38 5.94 -14.22
C GLN A 83 -4.31 7.24 -13.39
N GLU A 84 -5.29 8.11 -13.57
CA GLU A 84 -5.41 9.35 -12.79
C GLU A 84 -5.94 9.07 -11.38
N LEU A 85 -5.50 9.86 -10.40
CA LEU A 85 -6.09 9.82 -9.06
C LEU A 85 -7.47 10.48 -9.07
N LYS A 86 -8.45 9.80 -8.47
CA LYS A 86 -9.80 10.32 -8.28
C LYS A 86 -10.27 10.11 -6.84
N PRO A 87 -11.11 11.02 -6.31
CA PRO A 87 -11.72 10.79 -5.01
C PRO A 87 -12.63 9.56 -5.05
N VAL A 88 -12.49 8.70 -4.05
CA VAL A 88 -13.33 7.52 -3.87
C VAL A 88 -14.34 7.79 -2.75
N PRO A 89 -15.64 7.92 -3.06
CA PRO A 89 -16.66 8.33 -2.08
C PRO A 89 -16.72 7.44 -0.84
N SER A 90 -16.59 6.12 -0.99
CA SER A 90 -16.60 5.18 0.14
C SER A 90 -15.41 5.37 1.09
N LEU A 91 -14.24 5.77 0.57
CA LEU A 91 -13.07 6.09 1.40
C LEU A 91 -13.27 7.42 2.15
N VAL A 92 -13.87 8.41 1.48
CA VAL A 92 -14.23 9.69 2.14
C VAL A 92 -15.11 9.43 3.35
N GLU A 93 -16.15 8.61 3.19
CA GLU A 93 -17.05 8.25 4.29
C GLU A 93 -16.34 7.46 5.40
N ALA A 94 -15.50 6.49 5.04
CA ALA A 94 -14.73 5.70 6.01
C ALA A 94 -13.77 6.58 6.82
N ILE A 95 -13.07 7.52 6.17
CA ILE A 95 -12.15 8.47 6.83
C ILE A 95 -12.92 9.39 7.77
N LYS A 96 -14.04 9.95 7.32
CA LYS A 96 -14.90 10.79 8.16
C LYS A 96 -15.45 10.03 9.36
N ALA A 97 -15.90 8.79 9.17
CA ALA A 97 -16.38 7.95 10.26
C ALA A 97 -15.29 7.65 11.28
N HIS A 98 -14.06 7.41 10.82
CA HIS A 98 -12.93 7.07 11.69
C HIS A 98 -12.39 8.29 12.47
N TYR A 99 -12.22 9.44 11.80
CA TYR A 99 -11.60 10.62 12.40
C TYR A 99 -12.60 11.62 13.00
N GLY A 100 -13.88 11.55 12.60
CA GLY A 100 -14.94 12.44 13.10
C GLY A 100 -14.60 13.91 12.88
N GLU A 101 -14.71 14.73 13.93
CA GLU A 101 -14.42 16.16 13.91
C GLU A 101 -12.96 16.51 13.60
N ARG A 102 -12.03 15.55 13.70
CA ARG A 102 -10.62 15.75 13.34
C ARG A 102 -10.36 15.66 11.85
N THR A 103 -11.37 15.34 11.05
CA THR A 103 -11.25 15.23 9.60
C THR A 103 -10.85 16.59 9.00
N ASN A 104 -9.82 16.57 8.17
CA ASN A 104 -9.27 17.74 7.47
C ASN A 104 -8.86 17.35 6.04
N GLU A 105 -8.41 18.32 5.26
CA GLU A 105 -8.01 18.10 3.86
C GLU A 105 -6.87 17.07 3.71
N ALA A 106 -5.88 17.10 4.63
CA ALA A 106 -4.79 16.14 4.60
C ALA A 106 -5.29 14.70 4.82
N LEU A 107 -6.22 14.47 5.76
CA LEU A 107 -6.84 13.17 5.95
C LEU A 107 -7.71 12.76 4.74
N LEU A 108 -8.42 13.70 4.14
CA LEU A 108 -9.24 13.43 2.95
C LEU A 108 -8.41 13.13 1.70
N SER A 109 -7.14 13.56 1.64
CA SER A 109 -6.25 13.17 0.54
C SER A 109 -6.02 11.65 0.48
N MET A 110 -6.14 10.94 1.60
CA MET A 110 -6.07 9.48 1.65
C MET A 110 -7.23 8.79 0.92
N ALA A 111 -8.28 9.53 0.57
CA ALA A 111 -9.40 9.03 -0.23
C ALA A 111 -9.15 9.14 -1.75
N LEU A 112 -8.01 9.67 -2.18
CA LEU A 112 -7.61 9.71 -3.58
C LEU A 112 -6.97 8.36 -3.95
N ALA A 113 -7.48 7.73 -5.00
CA ALA A 113 -6.92 6.49 -5.50
C ALA A 113 -6.95 6.45 -7.04
N PRO A 114 -6.13 5.60 -7.67
CA PRO A 114 -6.14 5.43 -9.12
C PRO A 114 -7.52 5.05 -9.65
N GLU A 115 -7.90 5.58 -10.80
CA GLU A 115 -9.16 5.25 -11.45
C GLU A 115 -9.25 3.76 -11.72
N GLY A 116 -10.38 3.13 -11.36
CA GLY A 116 -10.56 1.68 -11.51
C GLY A 116 -9.91 0.83 -10.41
N VAL A 117 -9.38 1.47 -9.35
CA VAL A 117 -8.87 0.75 -8.18
C VAL A 117 -9.91 -0.21 -7.60
N GLU A 118 -9.50 -1.42 -7.30
CA GLU A 118 -10.29 -2.35 -6.48
C GLU A 118 -9.97 -2.14 -5.00
N LEU A 119 -11.01 -1.96 -4.19
CA LEU A 119 -10.88 -1.84 -2.74
C LEU A 119 -11.20 -3.19 -2.10
N ILE A 120 -10.21 -3.80 -1.47
CA ILE A 120 -10.35 -5.07 -0.77
C ILE A 120 -10.44 -4.81 0.72
N GLN A 121 -11.61 -5.13 1.31
CA GLN A 121 -11.90 -4.90 2.72
C GLN A 121 -12.03 -6.24 3.47
N PRO A 122 -10.89 -6.89 3.82
CA PRO A 122 -10.94 -8.22 4.41
C PRO A 122 -11.39 -8.22 5.87
N VAL A 123 -11.25 -7.09 6.55
CA VAL A 123 -11.60 -6.89 7.97
C VAL A 123 -12.16 -5.47 8.17
N PRO A 124 -12.90 -5.23 9.27
CA PRO A 124 -13.35 -3.88 9.62
C PRO A 124 -12.17 -2.97 10.00
N PHE A 125 -11.65 -2.25 9.03
CA PHE A 125 -10.59 -1.26 9.19
C PHE A 125 -10.90 -0.05 8.29
N PHE A 126 -10.51 1.16 8.66
CA PHE A 126 -10.90 2.37 7.93
C PHE A 126 -10.23 2.51 6.55
N LEU A 127 -9.08 1.86 6.34
CA LEU A 127 -8.43 1.77 5.04
C LEU A 127 -8.50 0.34 4.51
N PRO A 128 -8.84 0.15 3.23
CA PRO A 128 -8.77 -1.15 2.55
C PRO A 128 -7.35 -1.45 2.09
N ILE A 129 -7.14 -2.64 1.55
CA ILE A 129 -6.05 -2.91 0.62
C ILE A 129 -6.48 -2.34 -0.73
N PHE A 130 -5.61 -1.56 -1.37
CA PHE A 130 -5.86 -1.06 -2.72
C PHE A 130 -5.23 -2.00 -3.73
N ARG A 131 -6.00 -2.43 -4.71
CA ARG A 131 -5.47 -3.24 -5.82
C ARG A 131 -5.58 -2.48 -7.13
N VAL A 132 -4.46 -2.36 -7.81
CA VAL A 132 -4.35 -1.85 -9.17
C VAL A 132 -3.57 -2.88 -9.98
N GLU A 133 -4.21 -3.48 -10.97
CA GLU A 133 -3.66 -4.60 -11.72
C GLU A 133 -3.16 -5.71 -10.76
N GLN A 134 -1.88 -6.08 -10.80
CA GLN A 134 -1.26 -7.06 -9.92
C GLN A 134 -0.62 -6.46 -8.65
N VAL A 135 -0.76 -5.15 -8.44
CA VAL A 135 -0.17 -4.45 -7.29
C VAL A 135 -1.19 -4.30 -6.16
N TYR A 136 -0.82 -4.78 -4.99
CA TYR A 136 -1.59 -4.68 -3.74
C TYR A 136 -0.88 -3.73 -2.80
N VAL A 137 -1.53 -2.63 -2.48
CA VAL A 137 -0.97 -1.55 -1.66
C VAL A 137 -1.44 -1.68 -0.23
N PHE A 138 -0.49 -1.86 0.68
CA PHE A 138 -0.71 -1.96 2.12
C PHE A 138 -0.14 -0.76 2.87
N PRO A 139 -0.66 -0.43 4.05
CA PRO A 139 -0.07 0.58 4.92
C PRO A 139 1.33 0.18 5.39
N GLY A 140 2.16 1.17 5.70
CA GLY A 140 3.50 0.97 6.27
C GLY A 140 3.48 0.55 7.74
N ASP A 141 2.43 0.92 8.49
CA ASP A 141 2.27 0.52 9.90
C ASP A 141 2.17 -1.00 10.02
N PRO A 142 3.07 -1.65 10.80
CA PRO A 142 3.10 -3.10 10.88
C PRO A 142 1.83 -3.72 11.48
N GLN A 143 1.14 -3.03 12.38
CA GLN A 143 -0.09 -3.55 12.98
C GLN A 143 -1.24 -3.53 11.99
N ALA A 144 -1.39 -2.43 11.25
CA ALA A 144 -2.39 -2.31 10.20
C ALA A 144 -2.14 -3.31 9.06
N LEU A 145 -0.88 -3.47 8.63
CA LEU A 145 -0.52 -4.45 7.61
C LEU A 145 -0.87 -5.87 8.07
N LYS A 146 -0.46 -6.28 9.27
CA LYS A 146 -0.74 -7.61 9.82
C LYS A 146 -2.25 -7.88 9.90
N LEU A 147 -3.03 -6.90 10.34
CA LEU A 147 -4.49 -7.00 10.42
C LEU A 147 -5.11 -7.26 9.03
N LEU A 148 -4.78 -6.42 8.06
CA LEU A 148 -5.30 -6.52 6.70
C LEU A 148 -4.82 -7.80 6.01
N PHE A 149 -3.53 -8.13 6.12
CA PHE A 149 -2.94 -9.30 5.49
C PHE A 149 -3.55 -10.60 6.03
N ASN A 150 -3.73 -10.73 7.34
CA ASN A 150 -4.34 -11.91 7.94
C ASN A 150 -5.78 -12.16 7.48
N GLY A 151 -6.54 -11.10 7.24
CA GLY A 151 -7.88 -11.23 6.67
C GLY A 151 -7.89 -11.58 5.18
N TRP A 152 -6.86 -11.14 4.45
CA TRP A 152 -6.78 -11.29 2.99
C TRP A 152 -6.06 -12.56 2.53
N LYS A 153 -5.07 -13.04 3.27
CA LYS A 153 -4.17 -14.14 2.84
C LYS A 153 -4.88 -15.45 2.43
N GLN A 154 -6.14 -15.64 2.84
CA GLN A 154 -6.92 -16.79 2.42
C GLN A 154 -7.39 -16.69 0.96
N ALA A 155 -7.26 -15.53 0.33
CA ALA A 155 -7.60 -15.29 -1.06
C ALA A 155 -6.38 -15.42 -2.02
N LEU A 156 -5.18 -15.65 -1.46
CA LEU A 156 -3.97 -15.96 -2.22
C LEU A 156 -3.96 -17.43 -2.65
#